data_c27c9d20de1b7a20bc005c203a45a420
#
_entry.id   c27c9d20de1b7a20bc005c203a45a420
#
_cell.length_a   1.000
_cell.length_b   1.000
_cell.length_c   1.000
_cell.angle_alpha   90.00
_cell.angle_beta   90.00
_cell.angle_gamma   90.00
#
_symmetry.space_group_name_H-M   'P 1'
#
loop_
_entity.id
_entity.type
_entity.pdbx_description
1 polymer ?
#
loop_
_entity_poly.entity_id
_entity_poly.type
_entity_poly.pdbx_seq_one_letter_code
_entity_poly.pdbx_strand_id
1 'polypeptide(L)'
;MKRRIESRTMIIWAYTILILLCIPMLIAAHSEGYSANTYTSHASSRVSLLDTRWISVNADGSTESVSLPIRNAIHSDQPLILRRVLSANECKDGKYLMLLSYHSAVRIYIDGVLMYDYHTTGKLFPLEPSAYHFFALKPDYAGRTITIVQDSISAKFQGTSEVIRIGDKASEILLLLRKNAASVCSYTILLTIAILFFLVWVFIKLMSRDYCNNSLLYLASIAFFMFIGGINDTKLTQLIFSNTEALCILNYEVIYFMEMSIVAYFLCSYDSEIVHINKIISFIPALNFIVCNVLALTKLVNLEDSLILTHISLLSLAVCEVAVNLRTRFRQLRSGNTSHRMFPETAGFLFFAFTVCVDIIRYYQGNKTDYAAYTRLGVIVFIMMLGIRSLTDYIDVEAIKRQSQIYRQMAMHDVLTGLNNRTSYHEAMETLDSKVQDAHSAIIAMFDLNNLKNVNDMNGHEAGDIYITSCASFINSFFKDFATLYRIGGDEFALICATENTDRFIKSYEEMKRRYAESKRTEINFAYGYAEYDPRSDTDLYDTAKRADHLMYECKAEMKRSSVTA
;
A
#
# COMPACT_ATOMS: atom_id res chain seq x y z
N MET A 1 -19.57 19.54 1.82
CA MET A 1 -19.90 19.45 0.38
C MET A 1 -18.71 19.78 -0.53
N LYS A 2 -18.03 20.92 -0.39
CA LYS A 2 -16.88 21.34 -1.23
C LYS A 2 -15.74 20.31 -1.28
N ARG A 3 -15.31 19.73 -0.14
CA ARG A 3 -14.25 18.67 -0.07
C ARG A 3 -14.65 17.32 -0.67
N ARG A 4 -15.95 16.97 -0.67
CA ARG A 4 -16.43 15.76 -1.34
C ARG A 4 -16.37 15.90 -2.87
N ILE A 5 -16.49 17.13 -3.36
CA ILE A 5 -16.31 17.48 -4.78
C ILE A 5 -14.81 17.43 -5.12
N GLU A 6 -13.93 17.96 -4.26
CA GLU A 6 -12.47 17.94 -4.44
C GLU A 6 -11.91 16.51 -4.46
N SER A 7 -12.39 15.62 -3.58
CA SER A 7 -11.98 14.20 -3.58
C SER A 7 -12.46 13.45 -4.83
N ARG A 8 -13.68 13.72 -5.30
CA ARG A 8 -14.19 13.15 -6.58
C ARG A 8 -13.38 13.65 -7.78
N THR A 9 -13.03 14.94 -7.79
CA THR A 9 -12.19 15.52 -8.84
C THR A 9 -10.80 14.89 -8.85
N MET A 10 -10.20 14.66 -7.68
CA MET A 10 -8.91 14.00 -7.54
C MET A 10 -8.94 12.54 -8.06
N ILE A 11 -10.02 11.81 -7.78
CA ILE A 11 -10.23 10.46 -8.31
C ILE A 11 -10.36 10.48 -9.84
N ILE A 12 -11.12 11.42 -10.39
CA ILE A 12 -11.26 11.57 -11.84
C ILE A 12 -9.91 11.88 -12.49
N TRP A 13 -9.12 12.78 -11.92
CA TRP A 13 -7.75 13.06 -12.39
C TRP A 13 -6.85 11.83 -12.31
N ALA A 14 -6.92 11.03 -11.23
CA ALA A 14 -6.16 9.79 -11.12
C ALA A 14 -6.53 8.78 -12.22
N TYR A 15 -7.83 8.61 -12.53
CA TYR A 15 -8.27 7.78 -13.67
C TYR A 15 -7.80 8.34 -15.01
N THR A 16 -7.86 9.65 -15.20
CA THR A 16 -7.40 10.29 -16.44
C THR A 16 -5.90 10.07 -16.65
N ILE A 17 -5.09 10.25 -15.61
CA ILE A 17 -3.65 9.99 -15.64
C ILE A 17 -3.37 8.50 -15.92
N LEU A 18 -4.12 7.60 -15.30
CA LEU A 18 -4.03 6.17 -15.53
C LEU A 18 -4.28 5.82 -17.00
N ILE A 19 -5.36 6.34 -17.59
CA ILE A 19 -5.69 6.13 -19.01
C ILE A 19 -4.57 6.67 -19.90
N LEU A 20 -4.06 7.88 -19.62
CA LEU A 20 -2.96 8.49 -20.36
C LEU A 20 -1.66 7.68 -20.29
N LEU A 21 -1.35 7.07 -19.13
CA LEU A 21 -0.20 6.17 -18.97
C LEU A 21 -0.38 4.85 -19.72
N CYS A 22 -1.61 4.37 -19.88
CA CYS A 22 -1.88 3.13 -20.61
C CYS A 22 -1.81 3.27 -22.13
N ILE A 23 -2.08 4.46 -22.69
CA ILE A 23 -2.06 4.71 -24.15
C ILE A 23 -0.70 4.39 -24.79
N PRO A 24 0.44 4.88 -24.29
CA PRO A 24 1.75 4.54 -24.84
C PRO A 24 2.07 3.04 -24.79
N MET A 25 1.60 2.36 -23.75
CA MET A 25 1.77 0.90 -23.60
C MET A 25 0.95 0.11 -24.62
N LEU A 26 -0.29 0.53 -24.84
CA LEU A 26 -1.15 -0.07 -25.88
C LEU A 26 -0.57 0.15 -27.27
N ILE A 27 -0.05 1.36 -27.54
CA ILE A 27 0.63 1.68 -28.80
C ILE A 27 1.89 0.81 -28.95
N ALA A 28 2.71 0.68 -27.90
CA ALA A 28 3.89 -0.16 -27.91
C ALA A 28 3.56 -1.65 -28.11
N ALA A 29 2.57 -2.16 -27.40
CA ALA A 29 2.10 -3.55 -27.54
C ALA A 29 1.53 -3.84 -28.95
N HIS A 30 0.87 -2.86 -29.57
CA HIS A 30 0.34 -2.99 -30.95
C HIS A 30 1.44 -2.86 -32.00
N SER A 31 2.44 -1.98 -31.78
CA SER A 31 3.53 -1.74 -32.73
C SER A 31 4.50 -2.92 -32.84
N GLU A 32 4.63 -3.76 -31.81
CA GLU A 32 5.48 -4.96 -31.85
C GLU A 32 5.03 -5.97 -32.92
N GLY A 33 3.72 -6.04 -33.22
CA GLY A 33 3.19 -6.89 -34.30
C GLY A 33 3.48 -6.37 -35.72
N TYR A 34 3.74 -5.08 -35.87
CA TYR A 34 3.89 -4.43 -37.17
C TYR A 34 5.36 -4.25 -37.62
N SER A 35 6.32 -4.38 -36.70
CA SER A 35 7.68 -3.89 -36.92
C SER A 35 8.70 -4.92 -37.41
N ALA A 36 8.32 -6.17 -37.62
CA ALA A 36 9.26 -7.18 -38.12
C ALA A 36 9.81 -6.86 -39.53
N ASN A 37 9.11 -6.06 -40.33
CA ASN A 37 9.44 -5.81 -41.73
C ASN A 37 9.82 -4.37 -42.08
N THR A 38 9.73 -3.39 -41.17
CA THR A 38 9.82 -1.96 -41.60
C THR A 38 10.98 -1.17 -41.02
N TYR A 39 11.73 -1.67 -40.05
CA TYR A 39 12.90 -0.95 -39.52
C TYR A 39 14.21 -1.52 -40.04
N THR A 40 14.53 -1.17 -41.28
CA THR A 40 15.91 -1.16 -41.78
C THR A 40 16.69 -0.02 -41.12
N SER A 41 16.95 -0.11 -39.82
CA SER A 41 17.96 0.74 -39.20
C SER A 41 19.33 0.14 -39.47
N HIS A 42 20.35 0.97 -39.63
CA HIS A 42 21.73 0.55 -39.89
C HIS A 42 22.27 -0.53 -38.92
N ALA A 43 21.66 -0.70 -37.72
CA ALA A 43 22.01 -1.76 -36.78
C ALA A 43 21.50 -3.14 -37.22
N SER A 44 20.31 -3.26 -37.82
CA SER A 44 19.78 -4.56 -38.27
C SER A 44 20.52 -5.08 -39.51
N SER A 45 21.14 -4.19 -40.32
CA SER A 45 21.98 -4.60 -41.46
C SER A 45 23.33 -5.20 -41.06
N ARG A 46 23.74 -5.07 -39.80
CA ARG A 46 25.00 -5.61 -39.25
C ARG A 46 24.86 -6.93 -38.52
N VAL A 47 23.62 -7.38 -38.31
CA VAL A 47 23.28 -8.65 -37.65
C VAL A 47 22.67 -9.57 -38.68
N SER A 48 23.20 -10.77 -38.83
CA SER A 48 22.69 -11.82 -39.73
C SER A 48 22.16 -12.99 -38.90
N LEU A 49 21.09 -13.61 -39.39
CA LEU A 49 20.52 -14.81 -38.78
C LEU A 49 21.28 -16.04 -39.28
N LEU A 50 21.57 -16.96 -38.37
CA LEU A 50 22.08 -18.30 -38.68
C LEU A 50 20.96 -19.32 -38.41
N ASP A 51 19.90 -19.25 -39.18
CA ASP A 51 18.72 -20.10 -39.01
C ASP A 51 18.77 -21.39 -39.86
N THR A 52 19.65 -21.46 -40.84
CA THR A 52 19.78 -22.58 -41.79
C THR A 52 21.17 -23.20 -41.80
N ARG A 53 21.28 -24.36 -42.48
CA ARG A 53 22.55 -25.12 -42.62
C ARG A 53 23.06 -25.70 -41.30
N TRP A 54 22.21 -25.90 -40.33
CA TRP A 54 22.55 -26.64 -39.12
C TRP A 54 22.28 -28.12 -39.32
N ILE A 55 23.14 -28.95 -38.73
CA ILE A 55 23.01 -30.41 -38.69
C ILE A 55 22.84 -30.76 -37.22
N SER A 56 21.70 -31.37 -36.87
CA SER A 56 21.48 -31.99 -35.55
C SER A 56 22.15 -33.38 -35.57
N VAL A 57 22.82 -33.70 -34.49
CA VAL A 57 23.42 -35.03 -34.28
C VAL A 57 22.66 -35.72 -33.17
N ASN A 58 22.04 -36.86 -33.52
CA ASN A 58 21.29 -37.70 -32.57
C ASN A 58 22.21 -38.60 -31.77
N ALA A 59 21.70 -39.20 -30.70
CA ALA A 59 22.47 -40.12 -29.83
C ALA A 59 22.97 -41.37 -30.54
N ASP A 60 22.26 -41.84 -31.56
CA ASP A 60 22.67 -42.98 -32.41
C ASP A 60 23.73 -42.60 -33.47
N GLY A 61 24.20 -41.37 -33.46
CA GLY A 61 25.14 -40.83 -34.42
C GLY A 61 24.52 -40.43 -35.78
N SER A 62 23.24 -40.62 -35.97
CA SER A 62 22.53 -40.13 -37.14
C SER A 62 22.51 -38.60 -37.20
N THR A 63 22.49 -38.05 -38.41
CA THR A 63 22.52 -36.64 -38.62
C THR A 63 21.30 -36.18 -39.42
N GLU A 64 20.68 -35.07 -39.01
CA GLU A 64 19.54 -34.49 -39.68
C GLU A 64 19.79 -33.00 -39.93
N SER A 65 19.39 -32.53 -41.14
CA SER A 65 19.43 -31.08 -41.41
C SER A 65 18.27 -30.38 -40.74
N VAL A 66 18.58 -29.38 -39.91
CA VAL A 66 17.60 -28.66 -39.13
C VAL A 66 17.66 -27.17 -39.38
N SER A 67 16.53 -26.49 -39.21
CA SER A 67 16.40 -25.04 -39.20
C SER A 67 16.04 -24.52 -37.84
N LEU A 68 16.65 -23.42 -37.42
CA LEU A 68 16.36 -22.76 -36.15
C LEU A 68 15.21 -21.76 -36.29
N PRO A 69 14.35 -21.60 -35.28
CA PRO A 69 14.42 -22.22 -33.95
C PRO A 69 13.85 -23.65 -33.89
N ILE A 70 14.43 -24.50 -33.05
CA ILE A 70 13.90 -25.83 -32.73
C ILE A 70 13.06 -25.71 -31.47
N ARG A 71 11.74 -26.00 -31.58
CA ARG A 71 10.78 -25.75 -30.47
C ARG A 71 10.02 -26.97 -29.99
N ASN A 72 10.10 -28.06 -30.66
CA ASN A 72 9.36 -29.30 -30.34
C ASN A 72 10.25 -30.52 -30.58
N ALA A 73 11.41 -30.58 -29.96
CA ALA A 73 12.08 -31.87 -29.85
C ALA A 73 11.24 -32.73 -28.89
N ILE A 74 10.51 -33.65 -29.47
CA ILE A 74 9.70 -34.63 -28.75
C ILE A 74 10.62 -35.32 -27.74
N HIS A 75 10.42 -35.05 -26.45
CA HIS A 75 10.98 -35.74 -25.28
C HIS A 75 12.33 -36.45 -25.53
N SER A 76 13.36 -35.69 -25.86
CA SER A 76 14.70 -36.22 -25.96
C SER A 76 15.36 -36.03 -24.60
N ASP A 77 15.71 -37.15 -23.96
CA ASP A 77 16.55 -37.15 -22.74
C ASP A 77 18.02 -36.84 -23.06
N GLN A 78 18.31 -36.47 -24.31
CA GLN A 78 19.67 -36.28 -24.80
C GLN A 78 19.97 -34.80 -25.09
N PRO A 79 21.20 -34.32 -24.87
CA PRO A 79 21.64 -32.99 -25.23
C PRO A 79 21.43 -32.70 -26.72
N LEU A 80 20.99 -31.48 -27.05
CA LEU A 80 20.90 -31.03 -28.43
C LEU A 80 22.32 -30.68 -28.92
N ILE A 81 22.75 -31.37 -29.97
CA ILE A 81 24.06 -31.13 -30.61
C ILE A 81 23.85 -30.57 -32.00
N LEU A 82 24.23 -29.31 -32.18
CA LEU A 82 24.14 -28.59 -33.47
C LEU A 82 25.52 -28.41 -34.07
N ARG A 83 25.70 -28.83 -35.34
CA ARG A 83 26.96 -28.68 -36.11
C ARG A 83 26.77 -27.83 -37.33
N ARG A 84 27.78 -27.01 -37.68
CA ARG A 84 27.79 -26.17 -38.87
C ARG A 84 29.22 -25.83 -39.23
N VAL A 85 29.50 -25.71 -40.54
CA VAL A 85 30.77 -25.16 -41.05
C VAL A 85 30.64 -23.63 -41.15
N LEU A 86 31.58 -22.92 -40.53
CA LEU A 86 31.61 -21.46 -40.54
C LEU A 86 32.20 -20.93 -41.85
N SER A 87 31.55 -19.95 -42.47
CA SER A 87 32.05 -19.27 -43.68
C SER A 87 33.02 -18.15 -43.32
N ALA A 88 33.89 -17.77 -44.28
CA ALA A 88 34.82 -16.65 -44.12
C ALA A 88 34.10 -15.30 -43.86
N ASN A 89 32.89 -15.12 -44.36
CA ASN A 89 32.10 -13.91 -44.12
C ASN A 89 31.56 -13.83 -42.69
N GLU A 90 31.37 -14.95 -42.03
CA GLU A 90 30.90 -15.07 -40.64
C GLU A 90 32.05 -14.86 -39.65
N CYS A 91 33.28 -15.23 -40.03
CA CYS A 91 34.49 -15.20 -39.19
C CYS A 91 35.32 -13.94 -39.42
N LYS A 92 34.73 -12.75 -39.27
CA LYS A 92 35.45 -11.48 -39.34
C LYS A 92 35.75 -10.95 -37.95
N ASP A 93 36.85 -10.19 -37.83
CA ASP A 93 37.19 -9.54 -36.57
C ASP A 93 36.02 -8.70 -36.01
N GLY A 94 35.80 -8.78 -34.69
CA GLY A 94 34.73 -8.06 -34.00
C GLY A 94 33.34 -8.66 -34.16
N LYS A 95 33.21 -9.82 -34.86
CA LYS A 95 31.95 -10.57 -34.93
C LYS A 95 31.78 -11.51 -33.74
N TYR A 96 30.54 -11.56 -33.25
CA TYR A 96 30.13 -12.45 -32.18
C TYR A 96 28.95 -13.32 -32.64
N LEU A 97 29.00 -14.59 -32.28
CA LEU A 97 27.85 -15.47 -32.32
C LEU A 97 27.06 -15.23 -31.07
N MET A 98 25.77 -14.93 -31.18
CA MET A 98 24.87 -14.76 -30.08
C MET A 98 23.77 -15.82 -30.10
N LEU A 99 23.57 -16.50 -28.97
CA LEU A 99 22.49 -17.44 -28.77
C LEU A 99 21.83 -17.22 -27.39
N LEU A 100 20.56 -17.53 -27.30
CA LEU A 100 19.80 -17.57 -26.04
C LEU A 100 19.59 -19.04 -25.65
N SER A 101 20.02 -19.42 -24.46
CA SER A 101 19.67 -20.71 -23.86
C SER A 101 18.52 -20.56 -22.86
N TYR A 102 17.68 -21.57 -22.81
CA TYR A 102 16.63 -21.69 -21.80
C TYR A 102 16.98 -22.82 -20.85
N HIS A 103 17.29 -22.50 -19.60
CA HIS A 103 17.58 -23.47 -18.53
C HIS A 103 18.52 -24.59 -19.00
N SER A 104 19.60 -24.22 -19.72
CA SER A 104 20.51 -25.17 -20.35
C SER A 104 21.96 -24.75 -20.20
N ALA A 105 22.82 -25.71 -19.91
CA ALA A 105 24.26 -25.56 -20.09
C ALA A 105 24.58 -25.44 -21.58
N VAL A 106 25.58 -24.63 -21.93
CA VAL A 106 26.01 -24.38 -23.32
C VAL A 106 27.51 -24.61 -23.45
N ARG A 107 27.91 -25.54 -24.35
CA ARG A 107 29.30 -25.76 -24.71
C ARG A 107 29.49 -25.51 -26.20
N ILE A 108 30.56 -24.77 -26.56
CA ILE A 108 30.90 -24.50 -27.95
C ILE A 108 32.27 -25.05 -28.25
N TYR A 109 32.33 -25.85 -29.28
CA TYR A 109 33.58 -26.49 -29.77
C TYR A 109 33.88 -25.98 -31.17
N ILE A 110 35.17 -25.80 -31.50
CA ILE A 110 35.70 -25.59 -32.84
C ILE A 110 36.60 -26.77 -33.22
N ASP A 111 36.22 -27.50 -34.26
CA ASP A 111 36.87 -28.78 -34.65
C ASP A 111 37.12 -29.75 -33.48
N GLY A 112 36.12 -29.84 -32.56
CA GLY A 112 36.21 -30.72 -31.40
C GLY A 112 36.96 -30.16 -30.20
N VAL A 113 37.59 -28.99 -30.30
CA VAL A 113 38.25 -28.31 -29.19
C VAL A 113 37.26 -27.44 -28.45
N LEU A 114 37.11 -27.62 -27.12
CA LEU A 114 36.23 -26.81 -26.26
C LEU A 114 36.75 -25.38 -26.19
N MET A 115 35.94 -24.40 -26.65
CA MET A 115 36.29 -23.00 -26.69
C MET A 115 35.43 -22.15 -25.74
N TYR A 116 34.25 -22.63 -25.38
CA TYR A 116 33.32 -21.97 -24.47
C TYR A 116 32.56 -22.99 -23.67
N ASP A 117 32.51 -22.79 -22.35
CA ASP A 117 31.76 -23.62 -21.45
C ASP A 117 30.98 -22.76 -20.47
N TYR A 118 29.67 -22.91 -20.53
CA TYR A 118 28.74 -22.28 -19.61
C TYR A 118 27.91 -23.34 -18.96
N HIS A 119 28.17 -23.55 -17.68
CA HIS A 119 27.39 -24.41 -16.80
C HIS A 119 27.44 -23.85 -15.38
N THR A 120 26.42 -24.12 -14.59
CA THR A 120 26.43 -23.75 -13.19
C THR A 120 27.08 -24.81 -12.34
N THR A 121 27.60 -24.41 -11.21
CA THR A 121 28.14 -25.36 -10.24
C THR A 121 27.07 -26.16 -9.50
N GLY A 122 25.79 -25.69 -9.57
CA GLY A 122 24.65 -26.32 -8.90
C GLY A 122 24.83 -26.54 -7.41
N LYS A 123 25.71 -25.75 -6.75
CA LYS A 123 26.08 -25.96 -5.34
C LYS A 123 24.89 -25.83 -4.42
N LEU A 124 24.06 -24.82 -4.61
CA LEU A 124 22.90 -24.53 -3.75
C LEU A 124 21.64 -25.23 -4.30
N PHE A 125 21.35 -25.01 -5.57
CA PHE A 125 20.19 -25.59 -6.26
C PHE A 125 20.61 -26.25 -7.57
N PRO A 126 19.98 -27.37 -7.98
CA PRO A 126 20.17 -27.94 -9.31
C PRO A 126 19.49 -27.02 -10.32
N LEU A 127 20.24 -26.13 -10.96
CA LEU A 127 19.71 -25.04 -11.76
C LEU A 127 20.67 -24.69 -12.88
N GLU A 128 20.16 -24.66 -14.11
CA GLU A 128 20.84 -24.04 -15.26
C GLU A 128 20.08 -22.78 -15.66
N PRO A 129 20.65 -21.57 -15.48
CA PRO A 129 19.95 -20.33 -15.81
C PRO A 129 19.77 -20.13 -17.31
N SER A 130 18.66 -19.50 -17.69
CA SER A 130 18.51 -18.98 -19.04
C SER A 130 19.41 -17.77 -19.25
N ALA A 131 20.18 -17.75 -20.32
CA ALA A 131 21.15 -16.68 -20.57
C ALA A 131 21.38 -16.39 -22.06
N TYR A 132 21.78 -15.14 -22.36
CA TYR A 132 22.35 -14.77 -23.65
C TYR A 132 23.86 -15.04 -23.63
N HIS A 133 24.36 -15.79 -24.62
CA HIS A 133 25.76 -16.12 -24.79
C HIS A 133 26.34 -15.33 -25.94
N PHE A 134 27.52 -14.73 -25.75
CA PHE A 134 28.25 -14.00 -26.74
C PHE A 134 29.62 -14.67 -26.97
N PHE A 135 29.75 -15.44 -28.06
CA PHE A 135 30.98 -16.13 -28.40
C PHE A 135 31.70 -15.37 -29.53
N ALA A 136 32.92 -14.90 -29.25
CA ALA A 136 33.72 -14.15 -30.24
C ALA A 136 34.18 -15.07 -31.39
N LEU A 137 33.88 -14.68 -32.61
CA LEU A 137 34.35 -15.39 -33.82
C LEU A 137 35.68 -14.76 -34.28
N LYS A 138 36.65 -15.66 -34.56
CA LYS A 138 37.97 -15.26 -35.08
C LYS A 138 38.11 -15.63 -36.54
N PRO A 139 38.93 -14.88 -37.34
CA PRO A 139 39.16 -15.20 -38.74
C PRO A 139 39.67 -16.61 -39.02
N ASP A 140 40.46 -17.16 -38.12
CA ASP A 140 41.03 -18.52 -38.22
C ASP A 140 40.00 -19.66 -37.99
N TYR A 141 38.74 -19.29 -37.67
CA TYR A 141 37.64 -20.27 -37.60
C TYR A 141 36.95 -20.48 -38.96
N ALA A 142 37.30 -19.71 -39.97
CA ALA A 142 36.73 -19.85 -41.31
C ALA A 142 37.04 -21.25 -41.89
N GLY A 143 36.03 -21.92 -42.40
CA GLY A 143 36.14 -23.30 -42.91
C GLY A 143 36.09 -24.38 -41.82
N ARG A 144 36.16 -24.03 -40.53
CA ARG A 144 36.10 -24.98 -39.42
C ARG A 144 34.67 -25.28 -39.02
N THR A 145 34.51 -26.45 -38.35
CA THR A 145 33.21 -26.86 -37.86
C THR A 145 32.98 -26.35 -36.45
N ILE A 146 31.95 -25.53 -36.26
CA ILE A 146 31.42 -25.18 -34.94
C ILE A 146 30.42 -26.24 -34.51
N THR A 147 30.58 -26.72 -33.24
CA THR A 147 29.61 -27.60 -32.61
C THR A 147 29.10 -26.93 -31.35
N ILE A 148 27.76 -26.77 -31.23
CA ILE A 148 27.10 -26.23 -30.05
C ILE A 148 26.32 -27.33 -29.38
N VAL A 149 26.60 -27.56 -28.11
CA VAL A 149 25.90 -28.53 -27.26
C VAL A 149 25.05 -27.75 -26.25
N GLN A 150 23.77 -28.01 -26.25
CA GLN A 150 22.82 -27.47 -25.27
C GLN A 150 22.21 -28.61 -24.47
N ASP A 151 22.41 -28.58 -23.16
CA ASP A 151 22.02 -29.64 -22.22
C ASP A 151 21.19 -29.04 -21.09
N SER A 152 19.91 -29.41 -20.98
CA SER A 152 19.00 -28.89 -19.99
C SER A 152 18.71 -29.94 -18.92
N ILE A 153 18.68 -29.49 -17.67
CA ILE A 153 18.22 -30.32 -16.55
C ILE A 153 16.70 -30.53 -16.61
N SER A 154 15.97 -29.60 -17.21
CA SER A 154 14.51 -29.67 -17.33
C SER A 154 14.11 -30.33 -18.66
N ALA A 155 13.36 -31.40 -18.60
CA ALA A 155 12.82 -32.10 -19.77
C ALA A 155 12.01 -31.19 -20.71
N LYS A 156 11.42 -30.10 -20.19
CA LYS A 156 10.63 -29.11 -20.93
C LYS A 156 11.48 -28.33 -21.93
N PHE A 157 12.75 -28.06 -21.64
CA PHE A 157 13.64 -27.27 -22.50
C PHE A 157 14.70 -28.12 -23.21
N GLN A 158 14.80 -29.39 -22.86
CA GLN A 158 15.71 -30.31 -23.52
C GLN A 158 15.40 -30.42 -25.01
N GLY A 159 16.44 -30.39 -25.84
CA GLY A 159 16.30 -30.42 -27.31
C GLY A 159 15.76 -29.14 -27.96
N THR A 160 15.65 -28.03 -27.22
CA THR A 160 15.20 -26.73 -27.79
C THR A 160 16.36 -25.79 -28.06
N SER A 161 16.28 -25.00 -29.13
CA SER A 161 17.24 -23.93 -29.43
C SER A 161 16.55 -22.77 -30.10
N GLU A 162 16.87 -21.56 -29.68
CA GLU A 162 16.45 -20.33 -30.35
C GLU A 162 17.31 -20.04 -31.59
N VAL A 163 16.89 -18.99 -32.34
CA VAL A 163 17.63 -18.53 -33.48
C VAL A 163 19.01 -18.00 -33.07
N ILE A 164 20.06 -18.49 -33.72
CA ILE A 164 21.42 -18.04 -33.50
C ILE A 164 21.69 -16.87 -34.44
N ARG A 165 22.36 -15.85 -33.94
CA ARG A 165 22.69 -14.64 -34.69
C ARG A 165 24.19 -14.40 -34.73
N ILE A 166 24.64 -13.68 -35.74
CA ILE A 166 26.01 -13.19 -35.85
C ILE A 166 26.00 -11.69 -36.14
N GLY A 167 26.73 -10.95 -35.34
CA GLY A 167 26.85 -9.50 -35.49
C GLY A 167 27.99 -8.91 -34.68
N ASP A 168 28.16 -7.62 -34.72
CA ASP A 168 29.00 -6.91 -33.76
C ASP A 168 28.26 -6.82 -32.40
N LYS A 169 29.01 -6.91 -31.31
CA LYS A 169 28.45 -6.99 -29.96
C LYS A 169 27.51 -5.81 -29.64
N ALA A 170 27.86 -4.60 -30.08
CA ALA A 170 27.05 -3.40 -29.84
C ALA A 170 25.70 -3.46 -30.57
N SER A 171 25.68 -3.92 -31.83
CA SER A 171 24.44 -4.08 -32.60
C SER A 171 23.55 -5.17 -32.03
N GLU A 172 24.12 -6.27 -31.56
CA GLU A 172 23.35 -7.33 -30.87
C GLU A 172 22.73 -6.82 -29.58
N ILE A 173 23.47 -6.10 -28.73
CA ILE A 173 22.94 -5.50 -27.51
C ILE A 173 21.84 -4.50 -27.83
N LEU A 174 22.03 -3.64 -28.84
CA LEU A 174 21.01 -2.68 -29.25
C LEU A 174 19.73 -3.37 -29.75
N LEU A 175 19.86 -4.48 -30.44
CA LEU A 175 18.72 -5.28 -30.91
C LEU A 175 17.97 -5.89 -29.71
N LEU A 176 18.69 -6.41 -28.69
CA LEU A 176 18.09 -6.91 -27.46
C LEU A 176 17.34 -5.82 -26.69
N LEU A 177 17.94 -4.64 -26.56
CA LEU A 177 17.29 -3.49 -25.89
C LEU A 177 16.02 -3.07 -26.64
N ARG A 178 16.05 -3.01 -27.95
CA ARG A 178 14.86 -2.69 -28.77
C ARG A 178 13.78 -3.76 -28.65
N LYS A 179 14.16 -5.03 -28.75
CA LYS A 179 13.22 -6.16 -28.59
C LYS A 179 12.49 -6.13 -27.24
N ASN A 180 13.17 -5.71 -26.18
CA ASN A 180 12.62 -5.67 -24.82
C ASN A 180 12.14 -4.27 -24.41
N ALA A 181 12.13 -3.27 -25.31
CA ALA A 181 11.85 -1.87 -24.95
C ALA A 181 10.48 -1.70 -24.28
N ALA A 182 9.42 -2.29 -24.83
CA ALA A 182 8.08 -2.22 -24.25
C ALA A 182 8.01 -2.86 -22.86
N SER A 183 8.66 -4.00 -22.66
CA SER A 183 8.77 -4.67 -21.36
C SER A 183 9.50 -3.81 -20.35
N VAL A 184 10.65 -3.25 -20.73
CA VAL A 184 11.43 -2.34 -19.86
C VAL A 184 10.62 -1.11 -19.47
N CYS A 185 9.92 -0.47 -20.42
CA CYS A 185 9.04 0.67 -20.13
C CYS A 185 7.94 0.29 -19.14
N SER A 186 7.28 -0.85 -19.34
CA SER A 186 6.21 -1.33 -18.47
C SER A 186 6.70 -1.56 -17.04
N TYR A 187 7.85 -2.20 -16.88
CA TYR A 187 8.43 -2.45 -15.56
C TYR A 187 8.95 -1.17 -14.91
N THR A 188 9.47 -0.21 -15.68
CA THR A 188 9.84 1.11 -15.14
C THR A 188 8.61 1.86 -14.59
N ILE A 189 7.45 1.75 -15.24
CA ILE A 189 6.19 2.30 -14.73
C ILE A 189 5.83 1.65 -13.39
N LEU A 190 5.96 0.32 -13.26
CA LEU A 190 5.72 -0.38 -12.00
C LEU A 190 6.66 0.09 -10.88
N LEU A 191 7.93 0.32 -11.17
CA LEU A 191 8.88 0.90 -10.21
C LEU A 191 8.44 2.31 -9.77
N THR A 192 8.02 3.14 -10.72
CA THR A 192 7.53 4.50 -10.42
C THR A 192 6.29 4.45 -9.50
N ILE A 193 5.35 3.54 -9.78
CA ILE A 193 4.17 3.32 -8.93
C ILE A 193 4.58 2.84 -7.53
N ALA A 194 5.55 1.92 -7.44
CA ALA A 194 6.06 1.42 -6.16
C ALA A 194 6.64 2.56 -5.31
N ILE A 195 7.49 3.38 -5.91
CA ILE A 195 8.09 4.54 -5.22
C ILE A 195 7.00 5.53 -4.78
N LEU A 196 6.04 5.85 -5.67
CA LEU A 196 4.95 6.77 -5.36
C LEU A 196 4.10 6.27 -4.17
N PHE A 197 3.67 5.01 -4.19
CA PHE A 197 2.87 4.45 -3.10
C PHE A 197 3.65 4.38 -1.79
N PHE A 198 4.94 4.06 -1.84
CA PHE A 198 5.80 4.08 -0.66
C PHE A 198 5.93 5.49 -0.07
N LEU A 199 6.18 6.51 -0.89
CA LEU A 199 6.28 7.90 -0.44
C LEU A 199 4.96 8.41 0.14
N VAL A 200 3.83 8.09 -0.50
CA VAL A 200 2.49 8.44 0.02
C VAL A 200 2.23 7.75 1.36
N TRP A 201 2.59 6.47 1.49
CA TRP A 201 2.47 5.75 2.76
C TRP A 201 3.31 6.40 3.87
N VAL A 202 4.59 6.74 3.59
CA VAL A 202 5.47 7.46 4.54
C VAL A 202 4.84 8.79 4.93
N PHE A 203 4.36 9.57 3.97
CA PHE A 203 3.71 10.86 4.23
C PHE A 203 2.49 10.71 5.14
N ILE A 204 1.61 9.75 4.86
CA ILE A 204 0.44 9.46 5.70
C ILE A 204 0.88 9.07 7.13
N LYS A 205 1.90 8.23 7.28
CA LYS A 205 2.41 7.82 8.61
C LYS A 205 3.01 8.97 9.40
N LEU A 206 3.65 9.92 8.75
CA LEU A 206 4.19 11.12 9.40
C LEU A 206 3.10 12.10 9.83
N MET A 207 2.03 12.23 9.03
CA MET A 207 0.93 13.17 9.29
C MET A 207 -0.13 12.62 10.25
N SER A 208 -0.38 11.31 10.21
CA SER A 208 -1.41 10.63 11.00
C SER A 208 -0.82 9.44 11.76
N ARG A 209 -0.26 9.69 12.95
CA ARG A 209 0.37 8.65 13.78
C ARG A 209 -0.57 7.49 14.14
N ASP A 210 -1.86 7.78 14.28
CA ASP A 210 -2.88 6.80 14.66
C ASP A 210 -3.39 5.95 13.49
N TYR A 211 -2.99 6.25 12.24
CA TYR A 211 -3.44 5.48 11.08
C TYR A 211 -2.64 4.20 10.94
N CYS A 212 -3.27 3.07 11.24
CA CYS A 212 -2.60 1.76 11.29
C CYS A 212 -2.64 0.97 9.96
N ASN A 213 -3.32 1.46 8.91
CA ASN A 213 -3.44 0.72 7.66
C ASN A 213 -2.15 0.81 6.83
N ASN A 214 -1.62 -0.35 6.41
CA ASN A 214 -0.40 -0.48 5.62
C ASN A 214 -0.68 -0.93 4.17
N SER A 215 -1.91 -0.85 3.68
CA SER A 215 -2.30 -1.33 2.35
C SER A 215 -1.45 -0.74 1.22
N LEU A 216 -1.15 0.57 1.27
CA LEU A 216 -0.27 1.22 0.28
C LEU A 216 1.17 0.71 0.31
N LEU A 217 1.71 0.34 1.48
CA LEU A 217 3.03 -0.27 1.60
C LEU A 217 3.06 -1.64 0.90
N TYR A 218 2.03 -2.45 1.09
CA TYR A 218 1.96 -3.77 0.44
C TYR A 218 1.73 -3.66 -1.06
N LEU A 219 0.95 -2.68 -1.54
CA LEU A 219 0.84 -2.39 -2.96
C LEU A 219 2.17 -1.91 -3.57
N ALA A 220 2.91 -1.08 -2.86
CA ALA A 220 4.25 -0.69 -3.25
C ALA A 220 5.18 -1.91 -3.35
N SER A 221 5.11 -2.84 -2.38
CA SER A 221 5.89 -4.08 -2.39
C SER A 221 5.53 -4.98 -3.58
N ILE A 222 4.25 -5.16 -3.89
CA ILE A 222 3.79 -5.93 -5.06
C ILE A 222 4.35 -5.33 -6.35
N ALA A 223 4.19 -4.01 -6.55
CA ALA A 223 4.69 -3.33 -7.74
C ALA A 223 6.22 -3.41 -7.86
N PHE A 224 6.94 -3.31 -6.74
CA PHE A 224 8.39 -3.43 -6.67
C PHE A 224 8.88 -4.85 -7.01
N PHE A 225 8.27 -5.89 -6.45
CA PHE A 225 8.63 -7.27 -6.77
C PHE A 225 8.31 -7.60 -8.23
N MET A 226 7.20 -7.12 -8.77
CA MET A 226 6.89 -7.27 -10.18
C MET A 226 7.89 -6.55 -11.09
N PHE A 227 8.40 -5.38 -10.69
CA PHE A 227 9.49 -4.72 -11.40
C PHE A 227 10.76 -5.58 -11.40
N ILE A 228 11.21 -6.05 -10.22
CA ILE A 228 12.45 -6.86 -10.12
C ILE A 228 12.34 -8.14 -10.94
N GLY A 229 11.26 -8.91 -10.75
CA GLY A 229 11.06 -10.15 -11.48
C GLY A 229 10.96 -9.93 -12.99
N GLY A 230 10.17 -8.92 -13.39
CA GLY A 230 9.94 -8.64 -14.79
C GLY A 230 11.16 -8.10 -15.53
N ILE A 231 11.91 -7.18 -14.95
CA ILE A 231 13.14 -6.68 -15.59
C ILE A 231 14.20 -7.80 -15.70
N ASN A 232 14.28 -8.66 -14.68
CA ASN A 232 15.19 -9.79 -14.70
C ASN A 232 14.77 -10.86 -15.73
N ASP A 233 13.48 -11.03 -15.95
CA ASP A 233 12.96 -11.96 -16.96
C ASP A 233 13.32 -11.53 -18.40
N THR A 234 13.56 -10.25 -18.65
CA THR A 234 14.10 -9.78 -19.96
C THR A 234 15.51 -10.28 -20.24
N LYS A 235 16.21 -10.83 -19.25
CA LYS A 235 17.64 -11.24 -19.27
C LYS A 235 18.61 -10.08 -19.54
N LEU A 236 18.13 -8.82 -19.59
CA LEU A 236 19.02 -7.66 -19.77
C LEU A 236 19.87 -7.39 -18.53
N THR A 237 19.41 -7.81 -17.37
CA THR A 237 20.14 -7.68 -16.08
C THR A 237 21.50 -8.37 -16.12
N GLN A 238 21.66 -9.46 -16.90
CA GLN A 238 22.95 -10.14 -17.08
C GLN A 238 24.02 -9.28 -17.80
N LEU A 239 23.62 -8.22 -18.52
CA LEU A 239 24.57 -7.29 -19.12
C LEU A 239 25.29 -6.43 -18.06
N ILE A 240 24.71 -6.33 -16.86
CA ILE A 240 25.23 -5.57 -15.71
C ILE A 240 25.80 -6.53 -14.65
N PHE A 241 25.07 -7.60 -14.35
CA PHE A 241 25.43 -8.58 -13.31
C PHE A 241 25.84 -9.90 -13.96
N SER A 242 27.06 -10.34 -13.71
CA SER A 242 27.62 -11.56 -14.34
C SER A 242 27.11 -12.86 -13.71
N ASN A 243 26.60 -12.82 -12.47
CA ASN A 243 26.11 -14.02 -11.77
C ASN A 243 24.68 -14.37 -12.20
N THR A 244 24.56 -15.14 -13.27
CA THR A 244 23.26 -15.58 -13.82
C THR A 244 22.53 -16.57 -12.92
N GLU A 245 23.26 -17.36 -12.10
CA GLU A 245 22.68 -18.27 -11.11
C GLU A 245 21.90 -17.48 -10.04
N ALA A 246 22.53 -16.45 -9.46
CA ALA A 246 21.88 -15.57 -8.48
C ALA A 246 20.67 -14.82 -9.08
N LEU A 247 20.76 -14.36 -10.34
CA LEU A 247 19.64 -13.72 -11.03
C LEU A 247 18.48 -14.69 -11.25
N CYS A 248 18.77 -15.96 -11.53
CA CYS A 248 17.75 -16.98 -11.72
C CYS A 248 17.04 -17.31 -10.39
N ILE A 249 17.77 -17.52 -9.31
CA ILE A 249 17.21 -17.74 -7.97
C ILE A 249 16.34 -16.54 -7.57
N LEU A 250 16.81 -15.30 -7.80
CA LEU A 250 16.07 -14.09 -7.49
C LEU A 250 14.69 -14.06 -8.17
N ASN A 251 14.55 -14.58 -9.40
CA ASN A 251 13.26 -14.64 -10.08
C ASN A 251 12.22 -15.49 -9.34
N TYR A 252 12.63 -16.61 -8.76
CA TYR A 252 11.72 -17.48 -8.00
C TYR A 252 11.40 -16.86 -6.64
N GLU A 253 12.39 -16.34 -5.93
CA GLU A 253 12.20 -15.72 -4.62
C GLU A 253 11.26 -14.51 -4.67
N VAL A 254 11.39 -13.70 -5.70
CA VAL A 254 10.53 -12.51 -5.93
C VAL A 254 9.05 -12.91 -6.06
N ILE A 255 8.73 -14.04 -6.69
CA ILE A 255 7.34 -14.51 -6.83
C ILE A 255 6.76 -14.86 -5.46
N TYR A 256 7.52 -15.53 -4.59
CA TYR A 256 7.07 -15.88 -3.24
C TYR A 256 6.82 -14.64 -2.38
N PHE A 257 7.72 -13.66 -2.41
CA PHE A 257 7.53 -12.39 -1.68
C PHE A 257 6.36 -11.58 -2.21
N MET A 258 6.10 -11.65 -3.51
CA MET A 258 4.92 -11.03 -4.12
C MET A 258 3.62 -11.68 -3.60
N GLU A 259 3.54 -13.02 -3.52
CA GLU A 259 2.40 -13.72 -2.94
C GLU A 259 2.12 -13.28 -1.50
N MET A 260 3.17 -13.21 -0.67
CA MET A 260 3.06 -12.74 0.72
C MET A 260 2.54 -11.30 0.80
N SER A 261 3.01 -10.43 -0.11
CA SER A 261 2.58 -9.02 -0.16
C SER A 261 1.10 -8.89 -0.58
N ILE A 262 0.62 -9.74 -1.50
CA ILE A 262 -0.79 -9.79 -1.91
C ILE A 262 -1.69 -10.13 -0.72
N VAL A 263 -1.35 -11.17 0.03
CA VAL A 263 -2.14 -11.57 1.21
C VAL A 263 -2.09 -10.49 2.30
N ALA A 264 -0.91 -9.91 2.55
CA ALA A 264 -0.77 -8.82 3.51
C ALA A 264 -1.63 -7.60 3.13
N TYR A 265 -1.74 -7.27 1.84
CA TYR A 265 -2.66 -6.24 1.35
C TYR A 265 -4.10 -6.56 1.73
N PHE A 266 -4.58 -7.77 1.44
CA PHE A 266 -5.95 -8.16 1.73
C PHE A 266 -6.25 -8.21 3.23
N LEU A 267 -5.29 -8.68 4.06
CA LEU A 267 -5.42 -8.63 5.52
C LEU A 267 -5.60 -7.20 6.07
N CYS A 268 -5.02 -6.20 5.42
CA CYS A 268 -5.17 -4.80 5.82
C CYS A 268 -6.42 -4.11 5.26
N SER A 269 -7.02 -4.67 4.21
CA SER A 269 -8.11 -4.03 3.45
C SER A 269 -9.50 -4.48 3.90
N TYR A 270 -9.63 -5.58 4.66
CA TYR A 270 -10.91 -6.15 5.07
C TYR A 270 -11.23 -5.93 6.55
N ASP A 271 -12.53 -5.89 6.87
CA ASP A 271 -13.06 -5.76 8.22
C ASP A 271 -12.79 -7.00 9.09
N SER A 272 -12.84 -6.81 10.42
CA SER A 272 -12.44 -7.78 11.43
C SER A 272 -13.08 -9.17 11.34
N GLU A 273 -14.32 -9.30 10.86
CA GLU A 273 -14.98 -10.60 10.72
C GLU A 273 -14.35 -11.50 9.64
N ILE A 274 -13.81 -10.88 8.58
CA ILE A 274 -13.19 -11.58 7.43
C ILE A 274 -11.71 -11.86 7.73
N VAL A 275 -11.09 -11.09 8.60
CA VAL A 275 -9.68 -11.23 8.99
C VAL A 275 -9.34 -12.64 9.49
N HIS A 276 -10.26 -13.34 10.16
CA HIS A 276 -10.00 -14.72 10.61
C HIS A 276 -9.82 -15.70 9.44
N ILE A 277 -10.64 -15.59 8.39
CA ILE A 277 -10.52 -16.43 7.19
C ILE A 277 -9.23 -16.08 6.46
N ASN A 278 -8.95 -14.79 6.28
CA ASN A 278 -7.74 -14.32 5.60
C ASN A 278 -6.45 -14.65 6.37
N LYS A 279 -6.49 -14.74 7.70
CA LYS A 279 -5.36 -15.26 8.50
C LYS A 279 -5.05 -16.72 8.16
N ILE A 280 -6.05 -17.57 7.98
CA ILE A 280 -5.84 -18.96 7.57
C ILE A 280 -5.27 -19.02 6.15
N ILE A 281 -5.83 -18.23 5.24
CA ILE A 281 -5.36 -18.13 3.84
C ILE A 281 -3.90 -17.65 3.78
N SER A 282 -3.46 -16.79 4.70
CA SER A 282 -2.09 -16.27 4.74
C SER A 282 -1.00 -17.32 4.98
N PHE A 283 -1.37 -18.49 5.48
CA PHE A 283 -0.42 -19.60 5.60
C PHE A 283 -0.09 -20.26 4.25
N ILE A 284 -0.93 -20.10 3.22
CA ILE A 284 -0.71 -20.73 1.90
C ILE A 284 0.60 -20.25 1.25
N PRO A 285 0.88 -18.94 1.09
CA PRO A 285 2.16 -18.48 0.53
C PRO A 285 3.37 -18.84 1.39
N ALA A 286 3.22 -18.75 2.70
CA ALA A 286 4.31 -19.11 3.60
C ALA A 286 4.67 -20.60 3.50
N LEU A 287 3.66 -21.46 3.42
CA LEU A 287 3.83 -22.89 3.21
C LEU A 287 4.43 -23.16 1.83
N ASN A 288 3.92 -22.51 0.77
CA ASN A 288 4.47 -22.63 -0.58
C ASN A 288 5.95 -22.26 -0.62
N PHE A 289 6.34 -21.12 -0.05
CA PHE A 289 7.72 -20.70 0.07
C PHE A 289 8.61 -21.75 0.74
N ILE A 290 8.18 -22.25 1.91
CA ILE A 290 8.95 -23.25 2.66
C ILE A 290 9.06 -24.56 1.86
N VAL A 291 7.95 -25.06 1.33
CA VAL A 291 7.92 -26.34 0.60
C VAL A 291 8.79 -26.28 -0.65
N CYS A 292 8.64 -25.23 -1.48
CA CYS A 292 9.42 -25.11 -2.71
C CYS A 292 10.91 -24.99 -2.43
N ASN A 293 11.32 -24.19 -1.45
CA ASN A 293 12.72 -24.04 -1.08
C ASN A 293 13.30 -25.32 -0.46
N VAL A 294 12.57 -26.03 0.40
CA VAL A 294 13.02 -27.31 0.97
C VAL A 294 13.16 -28.38 -0.11
N LEU A 295 12.20 -28.50 -1.02
CA LEU A 295 12.28 -29.45 -2.14
C LEU A 295 13.47 -29.16 -3.05
N ALA A 296 13.75 -27.90 -3.32
CA ALA A 296 14.88 -27.48 -4.15
C ALA A 296 16.24 -27.72 -3.42
N LEU A 297 16.36 -27.36 -2.14
CA LEU A 297 17.56 -27.59 -1.32
C LEU A 297 17.87 -29.08 -1.13
N THR A 298 16.85 -29.91 -0.98
CA THR A 298 17.01 -31.38 -0.89
C THR A 298 17.28 -32.02 -2.25
N LYS A 299 17.26 -31.22 -3.34
CA LYS A 299 17.44 -31.69 -4.73
C LYS A 299 16.39 -32.72 -5.19
N LEU A 300 15.24 -32.76 -4.51
CA LEU A 300 14.13 -33.64 -4.90
C LEU A 300 13.38 -33.12 -6.11
N VAL A 301 13.27 -31.78 -6.23
CA VAL A 301 12.60 -31.10 -7.33
C VAL A 301 13.44 -29.88 -7.73
N ASN A 302 13.55 -29.60 -9.01
CA ASN A 302 14.17 -28.37 -9.48
C ASN A 302 13.29 -27.15 -9.16
N LEU A 303 13.90 -25.98 -8.96
CA LEU A 303 13.15 -24.72 -8.73
C LEU A 303 12.12 -24.44 -9.82
N GLU A 304 12.43 -24.76 -11.06
CA GLU A 304 11.53 -24.58 -12.20
C GLU A 304 10.29 -25.47 -12.11
N ASP A 305 10.47 -26.75 -11.79
CA ASP A 305 9.36 -27.71 -11.68
C ASP A 305 8.50 -27.40 -10.45
N SER A 306 9.07 -26.75 -9.40
CA SER A 306 8.33 -26.28 -8.24
C SER A 306 7.37 -25.12 -8.53
N LEU A 307 7.52 -24.40 -9.67
CA LEU A 307 6.60 -23.33 -10.09
C LEU A 307 5.14 -23.78 -10.22
N ILE A 308 4.91 -25.06 -10.47
CA ILE A 308 3.53 -25.59 -10.53
C ILE A 308 2.83 -25.43 -9.17
N LEU A 309 3.54 -25.65 -8.07
CA LEU A 309 3.02 -25.45 -6.71
C LEU A 309 2.71 -23.96 -6.48
N THR A 310 3.56 -23.08 -6.96
CA THR A 310 3.38 -21.63 -6.88
C THR A 310 2.16 -21.17 -7.70
N HIS A 311 1.95 -21.71 -8.90
CA HIS A 311 0.75 -21.43 -9.68
C HIS A 311 -0.52 -21.93 -8.99
N ILE A 312 -0.47 -23.11 -8.35
CA ILE A 312 -1.59 -23.64 -7.54
C ILE A 312 -1.86 -22.73 -6.33
N SER A 313 -0.80 -22.27 -5.64
CA SER A 313 -0.90 -21.30 -4.54
C SER A 313 -1.58 -20.01 -5.00
N LEU A 314 -1.10 -19.37 -6.05
CA LEU A 314 -1.68 -18.15 -6.62
C LEU A 314 -3.13 -18.32 -7.04
N LEU A 315 -3.46 -19.44 -7.70
CA LEU A 315 -4.84 -19.75 -8.11
C LEU A 315 -5.74 -19.93 -6.90
N SER A 316 -5.28 -20.66 -5.88
CA SER A 316 -6.04 -20.86 -4.65
C SER A 316 -6.31 -19.55 -3.92
N LEU A 317 -5.31 -18.66 -3.84
CA LEU A 317 -5.47 -17.32 -3.30
C LEU A 317 -6.50 -16.50 -4.10
N ALA A 318 -6.42 -16.51 -5.42
CA ALA A 318 -7.36 -15.80 -6.27
C ALA A 318 -8.79 -16.28 -6.07
N VAL A 319 -9.02 -17.60 -6.01
CA VAL A 319 -10.34 -18.19 -5.76
C VAL A 319 -10.87 -17.82 -4.37
N CYS A 320 -10.02 -17.91 -3.34
CA CYS A 320 -10.38 -17.53 -1.98
C CYS A 320 -10.78 -16.04 -1.89
N GLU A 321 -10.00 -15.16 -2.51
CA GLU A 321 -10.28 -13.72 -2.51
C GLU A 321 -11.57 -13.37 -3.26
N VAL A 322 -11.82 -14.00 -4.40
CA VAL A 322 -13.09 -13.84 -5.12
C VAL A 322 -14.27 -14.31 -4.25
N ALA A 323 -14.15 -15.44 -3.58
CA ALA A 323 -15.20 -15.97 -2.71
C ALA A 323 -15.49 -15.04 -1.52
N VAL A 324 -14.44 -14.49 -0.90
CA VAL A 324 -14.54 -13.51 0.19
C VAL A 324 -15.23 -12.22 -0.30
N ASN A 325 -14.83 -11.71 -1.45
CA ASN A 325 -15.44 -10.51 -2.06
C ASN A 325 -16.92 -10.72 -2.38
N LEU A 326 -17.28 -11.84 -3.00
CA LEU A 326 -18.68 -12.16 -3.30
C LEU A 326 -19.52 -12.29 -2.03
N ARG A 327 -19.02 -13.00 -1.00
CA ARG A 327 -19.72 -13.14 0.30
C ARG A 327 -19.97 -11.79 0.94
N THR A 328 -18.97 -10.90 0.95
CA THR A 328 -19.09 -9.54 1.49
C THR A 328 -20.15 -8.75 0.74
N ARG A 329 -20.16 -8.84 -0.60
CA ARG A 329 -21.13 -8.15 -1.44
C ARG A 329 -22.56 -8.65 -1.21
N PHE A 330 -22.76 -9.96 -1.09
CA PHE A 330 -24.08 -10.52 -0.78
C PHE A 330 -24.60 -10.07 0.58
N ARG A 331 -23.73 -9.98 1.59
CA ARG A 331 -24.10 -9.46 2.91
C ARG A 331 -24.50 -7.97 2.86
N GLN A 332 -23.73 -7.13 2.16
CA GLN A 332 -24.04 -5.72 1.98
C GLN A 332 -25.35 -5.48 1.25
N LEU A 333 -25.62 -6.23 0.19
CA LEU A 333 -26.91 -6.17 -0.53
C LEU A 333 -28.09 -6.56 0.37
N ARG A 334 -27.93 -7.57 1.23
CA ARG A 334 -28.98 -7.99 2.20
C ARG A 334 -29.21 -6.94 3.29
N SER A 335 -28.20 -6.20 3.68
CA SER A 335 -28.31 -5.15 4.72
C SER A 335 -28.84 -3.81 4.17
N GLY A 336 -29.16 -3.70 2.88
CA GLY A 336 -29.62 -2.45 2.24
C GLY A 336 -28.53 -1.38 2.10
N ASN A 337 -27.29 -1.73 2.43
CA ASN A 337 -26.16 -0.80 2.36
C ASN A 337 -25.49 -0.90 0.99
N THR A 338 -25.97 -0.13 0.01
CA THR A 338 -25.37 -0.02 -1.33
C THR A 338 -24.13 0.86 -1.29
N SER A 339 -23.06 0.36 -0.67
CA SER A 339 -21.78 1.05 -0.74
C SER A 339 -21.17 0.87 -2.13
N HIS A 340 -21.02 1.96 -2.89
CA HIS A 340 -20.31 1.99 -4.18
C HIS A 340 -18.79 1.71 -4.06
N ARG A 341 -18.30 1.40 -2.85
CA ARG A 341 -16.87 1.29 -2.52
C ARG A 341 -16.15 0.13 -3.22
N MET A 342 -16.86 -0.95 -3.58
CA MET A 342 -16.23 -2.14 -4.16
C MET A 342 -16.16 -2.14 -5.70
N PHE A 343 -16.71 -1.13 -6.37
CA PHE A 343 -16.72 -1.09 -7.83
C PHE A 343 -15.32 -1.03 -8.46
N PRO A 344 -14.37 -0.21 -7.97
CA PRO A 344 -13.05 -0.13 -8.58
C PRO A 344 -12.25 -1.43 -8.53
N GLU A 345 -12.29 -2.16 -7.40
CA GLU A 345 -11.57 -3.43 -7.26
C GLU A 345 -12.09 -4.50 -8.20
N THR A 346 -13.41 -4.66 -8.21
CA THR A 346 -14.05 -5.68 -9.07
C THR A 346 -13.80 -5.37 -10.54
N ALA A 347 -13.90 -4.09 -10.94
CA ALA A 347 -13.62 -3.67 -12.31
C ALA A 347 -12.14 -3.88 -12.68
N GLY A 348 -11.22 -3.52 -11.79
CA GLY A 348 -9.79 -3.73 -11.97
C GLY A 348 -9.44 -5.22 -12.10
N PHE A 349 -10.02 -6.06 -11.25
CA PHE A 349 -9.82 -7.50 -11.31
C PHE A 349 -10.36 -8.12 -12.61
N LEU A 350 -11.56 -7.73 -13.03
CA LEU A 350 -12.14 -8.21 -14.29
C LEU A 350 -11.30 -7.78 -15.50
N PHE A 351 -10.81 -6.53 -15.49
CA PHE A 351 -9.93 -6.05 -16.54
C PHE A 351 -8.60 -6.83 -16.57
N PHE A 352 -7.99 -7.06 -15.41
CA PHE A 352 -6.80 -7.89 -15.29
C PHE A 352 -7.03 -9.31 -15.81
N ALA A 353 -8.10 -9.97 -15.35
CA ALA A 353 -8.46 -11.33 -15.83
C ALA A 353 -8.67 -11.36 -17.35
N PHE A 354 -9.33 -10.36 -17.92
CA PHE A 354 -9.50 -10.24 -19.37
C PHE A 354 -8.16 -10.14 -20.09
N THR A 355 -7.21 -9.31 -19.60
CA THR A 355 -5.90 -9.18 -20.23
C THR A 355 -5.08 -10.47 -20.18
N VAL A 356 -5.16 -11.23 -19.07
CA VAL A 356 -4.56 -12.56 -18.96
C VAL A 356 -5.14 -13.53 -19.98
N CYS A 357 -6.47 -13.56 -20.14
CA CYS A 357 -7.13 -14.41 -21.15
C CYS A 357 -6.67 -14.05 -22.56
N VAL A 358 -6.54 -12.75 -22.89
CA VAL A 358 -6.04 -12.31 -24.20
C VAL A 358 -4.63 -12.84 -24.46
N ASP A 359 -3.71 -12.74 -23.50
CA ASP A 359 -2.34 -13.23 -23.65
C ASP A 359 -2.29 -14.76 -23.77
N ILE A 360 -3.14 -15.50 -23.05
CA ILE A 360 -3.27 -16.96 -23.19
C ILE A 360 -3.73 -17.33 -24.61
N ILE A 361 -4.75 -16.65 -25.15
CA ILE A 361 -5.23 -16.90 -26.52
C ILE A 361 -4.12 -16.61 -27.53
N ARG A 362 -3.42 -15.49 -27.41
CA ARG A 362 -2.28 -15.14 -28.27
C ARG A 362 -1.16 -16.19 -28.23
N TYR A 363 -0.87 -16.72 -27.05
CA TYR A 363 0.11 -17.80 -26.87
C TYR A 363 -0.26 -19.04 -27.69
N TYR A 364 -1.51 -19.51 -27.58
CA TYR A 364 -1.99 -20.69 -28.32
C TYR A 364 -2.15 -20.45 -29.82
N GLN A 365 -2.39 -19.20 -30.26
CA GLN A 365 -2.39 -18.83 -31.68
C GLN A 365 -0.99 -18.76 -32.32
N GLY A 366 0.07 -19.04 -31.54
CA GLY A 366 1.45 -19.09 -32.02
C GLY A 366 2.12 -17.73 -32.17
N ASN A 367 1.52 -16.67 -31.64
CA ASN A 367 2.15 -15.35 -31.58
C ASN A 367 3.19 -15.36 -30.43
N LYS A 368 4.47 -15.49 -30.80
CA LYS A 368 5.56 -15.87 -29.86
C LYS A 368 6.43 -14.68 -29.41
N THR A 369 6.04 -13.47 -29.75
CA THR A 369 6.71 -12.26 -29.27
C THR A 369 5.93 -11.69 -28.08
N ASP A 370 6.57 -11.55 -26.94
CA ASP A 370 6.02 -10.98 -25.72
C ASP A 370 4.64 -11.53 -25.26
N TYR A 371 4.67 -12.67 -24.59
CA TYR A 371 3.47 -13.39 -24.11
C TYR A 371 2.68 -12.67 -23.01
N ALA A 372 3.28 -11.68 -22.36
CA ALA A 372 2.73 -11.02 -21.18
C ALA A 372 2.42 -9.52 -21.41
N ALA A 373 2.35 -9.07 -22.66
CA ALA A 373 2.19 -7.66 -22.98
C ALA A 373 0.90 -7.06 -22.40
N TYR A 374 -0.25 -7.75 -22.60
CA TYR A 374 -1.53 -7.29 -22.08
C TYR A 374 -1.67 -7.56 -20.59
N THR A 375 -1.14 -8.68 -20.09
CA THR A 375 -1.09 -9.00 -18.65
C THR A 375 -0.37 -7.92 -17.87
N ARG A 376 0.77 -7.40 -18.35
CA ARG A 376 1.49 -6.28 -17.71
C ARG A 376 0.61 -5.04 -17.61
N LEU A 377 -0.13 -4.70 -18.68
CA LEU A 377 -1.07 -3.60 -18.66
C LEU A 377 -2.19 -3.83 -17.62
N GLY A 378 -2.76 -5.02 -17.63
CA GLY A 378 -3.82 -5.41 -16.69
C GLY A 378 -3.39 -5.27 -15.24
N VAL A 379 -2.18 -5.71 -14.91
CA VAL A 379 -1.60 -5.58 -13.57
C VAL A 379 -1.40 -4.13 -13.16
N ILE A 380 -0.86 -3.28 -14.03
CA ILE A 380 -0.68 -1.86 -13.75
C ILE A 380 -2.02 -1.19 -13.42
N VAL A 381 -3.04 -1.43 -14.25
CA VAL A 381 -4.39 -0.91 -14.03
C VAL A 381 -4.96 -1.42 -12.71
N PHE A 382 -4.81 -2.72 -12.43
CA PHE A 382 -5.31 -3.34 -11.21
C PHE A 382 -4.66 -2.76 -9.95
N ILE A 383 -3.33 -2.67 -9.92
CA ILE A 383 -2.58 -2.08 -8.79
C ILE A 383 -2.98 -0.61 -8.56
N MET A 384 -3.15 0.17 -9.64
CA MET A 384 -3.60 1.56 -9.55
C MET A 384 -5.02 1.67 -8.98
N MET A 385 -5.95 0.79 -9.39
CA MET A 385 -7.31 0.77 -8.84
C MET A 385 -7.34 0.41 -7.36
N LEU A 386 -6.51 -0.55 -6.93
CA LEU A 386 -6.35 -0.88 -5.52
C LEU A 386 -5.73 0.29 -4.73
N GLY A 387 -4.77 1.01 -5.31
CA GLY A 387 -4.17 2.20 -4.73
C GLY A 387 -5.18 3.34 -4.54
N ILE A 388 -6.00 3.62 -5.53
CA ILE A 388 -7.08 4.61 -5.45
C ILE A 388 -8.06 4.24 -4.32
N ARG A 389 -8.43 2.97 -4.22
CA ARG A 389 -9.25 2.50 -3.11
C ARG A 389 -8.61 2.76 -1.76
N SER A 390 -7.34 2.35 -1.58
CA SER A 390 -6.63 2.56 -0.31
C SER A 390 -6.56 4.03 0.08
N LEU A 391 -6.40 4.94 -0.87
CA LEU A 391 -6.44 6.39 -0.65
C LEU A 391 -7.83 6.88 -0.29
N THR A 392 -8.88 6.39 -0.93
CA THR A 392 -10.27 6.77 -0.60
C THR A 392 -10.66 6.30 0.78
N ASP A 393 -10.28 5.09 1.18
CA ASP A 393 -10.51 4.56 2.52
C ASP A 393 -9.81 5.43 3.58
N TYR A 394 -8.58 5.88 3.33
CA TYR A 394 -7.88 6.82 4.22
C TYR A 394 -8.63 8.15 4.37
N ILE A 395 -9.07 8.76 3.27
CA ILE A 395 -9.81 10.03 3.26
C ILE A 395 -11.13 9.90 4.04
N ASP A 396 -11.85 8.78 3.87
CA ASP A 396 -13.12 8.53 4.56
C ASP A 396 -12.92 8.36 6.07
N VAL A 397 -11.90 7.62 6.49
CA VAL A 397 -11.55 7.44 7.92
C VAL A 397 -11.21 8.79 8.57
N GLU A 398 -10.39 9.61 7.92
CA GLU A 398 -10.06 10.97 8.42
C GLU A 398 -11.29 11.88 8.47
N ALA A 399 -12.19 11.79 7.50
CA ALA A 399 -13.42 12.57 7.48
C ALA A 399 -14.35 12.19 8.66
N ILE A 400 -14.51 10.89 8.93
CA ILE A 400 -15.30 10.38 10.07
C ILE A 400 -14.68 10.82 11.39
N LYS A 401 -13.36 10.71 11.54
CA LYS A 401 -12.63 11.13 12.75
C LYS A 401 -12.85 12.63 13.02
N ARG A 402 -12.73 13.47 12.01
CA ARG A 402 -12.98 14.92 12.12
C ARG A 402 -14.43 15.21 12.49
N GLN A 403 -15.38 14.53 11.86
CA GLN A 403 -16.80 14.69 12.16
C GLN A 403 -17.12 14.30 13.59
N SER A 404 -16.54 13.18 14.07
CA SER A 404 -16.65 12.74 15.46
C SER A 404 -16.08 13.77 16.44
N GLN A 405 -14.93 14.37 16.13
CA GLN A 405 -14.34 15.43 16.96
C GLN A 405 -15.23 16.67 17.03
N ILE A 406 -15.81 17.09 15.90
CA ILE A 406 -16.76 18.23 15.86
C ILE A 406 -18.00 17.91 16.69
N TYR A 407 -18.60 16.72 16.54
CA TYR A 407 -19.74 16.32 17.35
C TYR A 407 -19.41 16.27 18.83
N ARG A 408 -18.22 15.77 19.19
CA ARG A 408 -17.77 15.77 20.59
C ARG A 408 -17.62 17.19 21.12
N GLN A 409 -17.02 18.11 20.36
CA GLN A 409 -16.92 19.52 20.75
C GLN A 409 -18.31 20.15 20.95
N MET A 410 -19.25 19.94 20.01
CA MET A 410 -20.62 20.42 20.15
C MET A 410 -21.36 19.82 21.35
N ALA A 411 -21.06 18.55 21.67
CA ALA A 411 -21.66 17.86 22.82
C ALA A 411 -21.06 18.28 24.17
N MET A 412 -19.89 18.92 24.17
CA MET A 412 -19.13 19.26 25.38
C MET A 412 -19.15 20.75 25.74
N HIS A 413 -19.59 21.61 24.84
CA HIS A 413 -19.62 23.05 25.08
C HIS A 413 -21.05 23.60 25.06
N ASP A 414 -21.28 24.63 25.86
CA ASP A 414 -22.51 25.43 25.84
C ASP A 414 -22.47 26.42 24.69
N VAL A 415 -23.49 26.39 23.84
CA VAL A 415 -23.53 27.19 22.59
C VAL A 415 -23.61 28.70 22.87
N LEU A 416 -24.25 29.10 23.99
CA LEU A 416 -24.45 30.50 24.32
C LEU A 416 -23.20 31.16 24.89
N THR A 417 -22.56 30.46 25.85
CA THR A 417 -21.42 31.04 26.61
C THR A 417 -20.06 30.61 26.08
N GLY A 418 -19.99 29.56 25.24
CA GLY A 418 -18.74 28.94 24.80
C GLY A 418 -17.99 28.18 25.91
N LEU A 419 -18.51 28.17 27.13
CA LEU A 419 -17.95 27.40 28.25
C LEU A 419 -18.20 25.91 28.06
N ASN A 420 -17.55 25.09 28.86
CA ASN A 420 -17.91 23.68 28.97
C ASN A 420 -19.32 23.52 29.52
N ASN A 421 -20.07 22.54 29.02
CA ASN A 421 -21.45 22.30 29.44
C ASN A 421 -21.55 21.28 30.58
N ARG A 422 -22.79 20.94 30.97
CA ARG A 422 -23.11 19.97 32.03
C ARG A 422 -22.50 18.60 31.78
N THR A 423 -22.45 18.12 30.53
CA THR A 423 -21.85 16.81 30.20
C THR A 423 -20.35 16.83 30.47
N SER A 424 -19.66 17.90 30.05
CA SER A 424 -18.23 18.09 30.36
C SER A 424 -17.96 18.19 31.86
N TYR A 425 -18.86 18.82 32.63
CA TYR A 425 -18.76 18.90 34.07
C TYR A 425 -18.79 17.48 34.71
N HIS A 426 -19.75 16.65 34.31
CA HIS A 426 -19.85 15.28 34.83
C HIS A 426 -18.62 14.43 34.48
N GLU A 427 -18.15 14.48 33.23
CA GLU A 427 -16.92 13.76 32.81
C GLU A 427 -15.68 14.23 33.62
N ALA A 428 -15.59 15.53 33.90
CA ALA A 428 -14.49 16.08 34.68
C ALA A 428 -14.56 15.62 36.14
N MET A 429 -15.75 15.62 36.72
CA MET A 429 -15.99 15.13 38.08
C MET A 429 -15.61 13.65 38.21
N GLU A 430 -16.11 12.77 37.34
CA GLU A 430 -15.76 11.34 37.35
C GLU A 430 -14.25 11.10 37.17
N THR A 431 -13.61 11.87 36.27
CA THR A 431 -12.16 11.74 36.00
C THR A 431 -11.33 12.19 37.19
N LEU A 432 -11.75 13.25 37.90
CA LEU A 432 -11.07 13.76 39.09
C LEU A 432 -11.34 12.90 40.32
N ASP A 433 -12.53 12.41 40.48
CA ASP A 433 -12.91 11.56 41.61
C ASP A 433 -12.02 10.31 41.69
N SER A 434 -11.74 9.70 40.55
CA SER A 434 -10.79 8.59 40.46
C SER A 434 -9.33 8.95 40.85
N LYS A 435 -8.93 10.22 40.78
CA LYS A 435 -7.58 10.72 41.11
C LYS A 435 -7.50 11.24 42.55
N VAL A 436 -8.60 11.72 43.11
CA VAL A 436 -8.65 12.29 44.45
C VAL A 436 -8.47 11.21 45.51
N GLN A 437 -8.82 9.96 45.22
CA GLN A 437 -8.54 8.80 46.06
C GLN A 437 -7.04 8.55 46.27
N ASP A 438 -6.18 9.11 45.38
CA ASP A 438 -4.70 9.02 45.43
C ASP A 438 -4.03 10.26 46.09
N ALA A 439 -4.69 11.00 46.98
CA ALA A 439 -4.14 12.14 47.77
C ALA A 439 -4.12 13.51 47.06
N HIS A 440 -4.94 13.74 46.07
CA HIS A 440 -5.11 15.07 45.46
C HIS A 440 -6.42 15.70 45.97
N SER A 441 -6.39 16.97 46.42
CA SER A 441 -7.59 17.71 46.74
C SER A 441 -8.09 18.49 45.51
N ALA A 442 -9.35 18.85 45.46
CA ALA A 442 -9.96 19.68 44.46
C ALA A 442 -10.84 20.75 45.12
N ILE A 443 -10.95 21.91 44.47
CA ILE A 443 -11.93 22.93 44.88
C ILE A 443 -13.04 22.94 43.85
N ILE A 444 -14.29 22.93 44.35
CA ILE A 444 -15.48 23.08 43.57
C ILE A 444 -16.16 24.39 43.98
N ALA A 445 -16.47 25.26 43.02
CA ALA A 445 -17.28 26.46 43.28
C ALA A 445 -18.57 26.40 42.45
N MET A 446 -19.66 26.82 43.07
CA MET A 446 -20.99 26.93 42.45
C MET A 446 -21.40 28.38 42.36
N PHE A 447 -22.03 28.73 41.24
CA PHE A 447 -22.57 30.07 40.98
C PHE A 447 -23.98 29.96 40.41
N ASP A 448 -24.88 30.87 40.85
CA ASP A 448 -26.26 30.93 40.41
C ASP A 448 -26.63 32.39 40.09
N LEU A 449 -27.08 32.65 38.87
CA LEU A 449 -27.46 33.98 38.44
C LEU A 449 -28.77 34.44 39.08
N ASN A 450 -28.74 35.59 39.73
CA ASN A 450 -29.94 36.16 40.35
C ASN A 450 -30.78 36.92 39.31
N ASN A 451 -32.09 36.86 39.47
CA ASN A 451 -33.07 37.65 38.69
C ASN A 451 -33.10 37.43 37.16
N LEU A 452 -32.51 36.36 36.64
CA LEU A 452 -32.51 36.06 35.21
C LEU A 452 -33.95 36.05 34.61
N LYS A 453 -34.92 35.49 35.37
CA LYS A 453 -36.30 35.46 34.94
C LYS A 453 -36.86 36.89 34.76
N ASN A 454 -36.62 37.79 35.73
CA ASN A 454 -37.06 39.17 35.64
C ASN A 454 -36.42 39.92 34.45
N VAL A 455 -35.13 39.66 34.17
CA VAL A 455 -34.46 40.25 33.00
C VAL A 455 -35.12 39.77 31.71
N ASN A 456 -35.43 38.47 31.61
CA ASN A 456 -36.18 37.92 30.48
C ASN A 456 -37.57 38.48 30.32
N ASP A 457 -38.33 38.57 31.42
CA ASP A 457 -39.71 39.01 31.43
C ASP A 457 -39.84 40.54 31.08
N MET A 458 -38.85 41.37 31.50
CA MET A 458 -38.85 42.79 31.28
C MET A 458 -38.22 43.21 29.94
N ASN A 459 -37.17 42.53 29.50
CA ASN A 459 -36.32 42.98 28.40
C ASN A 459 -36.18 41.93 27.24
N GLY A 460 -36.87 40.79 27.37
CA GLY A 460 -36.82 39.71 26.38
C GLY A 460 -35.63 38.74 26.55
N HIS A 461 -35.69 37.63 25.86
CA HIS A 461 -34.69 36.54 25.94
C HIS A 461 -33.30 36.98 25.47
N GLU A 462 -33.18 37.87 24.48
CA GLU A 462 -31.87 38.37 24.03
C GLU A 462 -31.14 39.14 25.16
N ALA A 463 -31.86 39.91 25.98
CA ALA A 463 -31.27 40.58 27.14
C ALA A 463 -30.82 39.55 28.23
N GLY A 464 -31.57 38.45 28.40
CA GLY A 464 -31.16 37.34 29.27
C GLY A 464 -29.92 36.64 28.77
N ASP A 465 -29.78 36.42 27.49
CA ASP A 465 -28.60 35.84 26.87
C ASP A 465 -27.35 36.70 27.06
N ILE A 466 -27.50 38.04 26.89
CA ILE A 466 -26.42 38.99 27.17
C ILE A 466 -26.06 38.97 28.67
N TYR A 467 -27.04 38.90 29.54
CA TYR A 467 -26.82 38.81 30.98
C TYR A 467 -26.07 37.55 31.38
N ILE A 468 -26.45 36.36 30.86
CA ILE A 468 -25.78 35.10 31.08
C ILE A 468 -24.33 35.16 30.60
N THR A 469 -24.10 35.64 29.39
CA THR A 469 -22.75 35.73 28.80
C THR A 469 -21.86 36.75 29.54
N SER A 470 -22.42 37.83 30.01
CA SER A 470 -21.70 38.84 30.81
C SER A 470 -21.27 38.28 32.15
N CYS A 471 -22.15 37.61 32.90
CA CYS A 471 -21.83 36.95 34.16
C CYS A 471 -20.78 35.85 33.97
N ALA A 472 -20.97 35.01 32.95
CA ALA A 472 -20.03 33.92 32.61
C ALA A 472 -18.62 34.48 32.30
N SER A 473 -18.56 35.55 31.50
CA SER A 473 -17.30 36.21 31.13
C SER A 473 -16.63 36.86 32.34
N PHE A 474 -17.41 37.51 33.19
CA PHE A 474 -16.92 38.10 34.43
C PHE A 474 -16.28 37.00 35.33
N ILE A 475 -17.02 35.94 35.66
CA ILE A 475 -16.51 34.86 36.50
C ILE A 475 -15.26 34.23 35.85
N ASN A 476 -15.33 33.87 34.57
CA ASN A 476 -14.25 33.18 33.89
C ASN A 476 -12.95 34.02 33.81
N SER A 477 -13.05 35.35 33.80
CA SER A 477 -11.89 36.26 33.73
C SER A 477 -10.91 36.08 34.88
N PHE A 478 -11.36 35.62 36.04
CA PHE A 478 -10.54 35.39 37.23
C PHE A 478 -9.90 34.02 37.30
N PHE A 479 -10.48 33.03 36.62
CA PHE A 479 -10.14 31.62 36.85
C PHE A 479 -9.62 30.89 35.60
N LYS A 480 -9.82 31.40 34.40
CA LYS A 480 -9.57 30.74 33.09
C LYS A 480 -8.16 30.15 32.92
N ASP A 481 -7.16 30.69 33.64
CA ASP A 481 -5.75 30.29 33.46
C ASP A 481 -5.35 29.08 34.31
N PHE A 482 -6.21 28.63 35.27
CA PHE A 482 -5.85 27.58 36.22
C PHE A 482 -7.04 26.74 36.71
N ALA A 483 -8.26 27.11 36.36
CA ALA A 483 -9.48 26.38 36.69
C ALA A 483 -10.44 26.38 35.49
N THR A 484 -11.37 25.47 35.47
CA THR A 484 -12.34 25.32 34.37
C THR A 484 -13.74 25.66 34.85
N LEU A 485 -14.39 26.61 34.16
CA LEU A 485 -15.76 26.99 34.41
C LEU A 485 -16.70 26.23 33.47
N TYR A 486 -17.82 25.76 34.01
CA TYR A 486 -18.86 25.00 33.34
C TYR A 486 -20.21 25.69 33.50
N ARG A 487 -21.07 25.64 32.46
CA ARG A 487 -22.47 25.97 32.57
C ARG A 487 -23.26 24.67 32.75
N ILE A 488 -23.85 24.47 33.94
CA ILE A 488 -24.51 23.20 34.30
C ILE A 488 -26.03 23.28 34.27
N GLY A 489 -26.59 24.50 34.26
CA GLY A 489 -28.02 24.79 34.18
C GLY A 489 -28.29 26.05 33.35
N GLY A 490 -29.53 26.54 33.35
CA GLY A 490 -29.90 27.78 32.66
C GLY A 490 -29.16 29.00 33.21
N ASP A 491 -29.12 29.11 34.54
CA ASP A 491 -28.56 30.18 35.39
C ASP A 491 -27.44 29.67 36.31
N GLU A 492 -27.10 28.39 36.24
CA GLU A 492 -26.16 27.73 37.14
C GLU A 492 -24.82 27.46 36.45
N PHE A 493 -23.74 27.79 37.17
CA PHE A 493 -22.36 27.52 36.75
C PHE A 493 -21.60 26.79 37.86
N ALA A 494 -20.73 25.89 37.46
CA ALA A 494 -19.80 25.20 38.34
C ALA A 494 -18.36 25.46 37.90
N LEU A 495 -17.44 25.53 38.83
CA LEU A 495 -16.01 25.67 38.58
C LEU A 495 -15.25 24.56 39.27
N ILE A 496 -14.33 23.93 38.59
CA ILE A 496 -13.43 22.92 39.12
C ILE A 496 -12.00 23.46 39.07
N CYS A 497 -11.32 23.43 40.22
CA CYS A 497 -9.90 23.82 40.34
C CYS A 497 -9.13 22.66 40.99
N ALA A 498 -7.99 22.27 40.37
CA ALA A 498 -7.11 21.27 40.98
C ALA A 498 -6.30 21.89 42.13
N THR A 499 -5.93 21.09 43.10
CA THR A 499 -5.32 21.49 44.38
C THR A 499 -4.03 22.26 44.26
N GLU A 500 -3.23 21.98 43.23
CA GLU A 500 -1.97 22.67 43.00
C GLU A 500 -2.14 24.21 42.89
N ASN A 501 -3.40 24.64 42.74
CA ASN A 501 -3.76 26.05 42.56
C ASN A 501 -4.64 26.62 43.70
N THR A 502 -4.69 25.97 44.87
CA THR A 502 -5.54 26.42 45.99
C THR A 502 -5.27 27.85 46.39
N ASP A 503 -4.03 28.25 46.63
CA ASP A 503 -3.70 29.61 47.02
C ASP A 503 -4.04 30.65 45.93
N ARG A 504 -3.89 30.25 44.68
CA ARG A 504 -4.25 31.07 43.53
C ARG A 504 -5.75 31.21 43.40
N PHE A 505 -6.49 30.14 43.66
CA PHE A 505 -7.94 30.15 43.68
C PHE A 505 -8.48 31.09 44.76
N ILE A 506 -7.99 30.98 45.99
CA ILE A 506 -8.43 31.83 47.11
C ILE A 506 -8.19 33.30 46.81
N LYS A 507 -7.02 33.65 46.31
CA LYS A 507 -6.69 35.05 45.94
C LYS A 507 -7.60 35.56 44.80
N SER A 508 -7.83 34.76 43.76
CA SER A 508 -8.69 35.12 42.66
C SER A 508 -10.16 35.21 43.05
N TYR A 509 -10.60 34.36 43.97
CA TYR A 509 -11.96 34.35 44.51
C TYR A 509 -12.22 35.63 45.35
N GLU A 510 -11.31 36.02 46.21
CA GLU A 510 -11.45 37.26 47.00
C GLU A 510 -11.37 38.52 46.09
N GLU A 511 -10.52 38.52 45.06
CA GLU A 511 -10.46 39.60 44.06
C GLU A 511 -11.80 39.66 43.24
N MET A 512 -12.34 38.54 42.86
CA MET A 512 -13.65 38.46 42.22
C MET A 512 -14.76 39.06 43.12
N LYS A 513 -14.79 38.68 44.40
CA LYS A 513 -15.75 39.26 45.38
C LYS A 513 -15.62 40.78 45.50
N ARG A 514 -14.39 41.25 45.61
CA ARG A 514 -14.13 42.70 45.68
C ARG A 514 -14.64 43.44 44.46
N ARG A 515 -14.26 42.99 43.26
CA ARG A 515 -14.74 43.62 42.00
C ARG A 515 -16.22 43.44 41.77
N TYR A 516 -16.80 42.33 42.22
CA TYR A 516 -18.24 42.13 42.17
C TYR A 516 -18.98 43.13 43.07
N ALA A 517 -18.49 43.43 44.26
CA ALA A 517 -19.06 44.43 45.15
C ALA A 517 -18.98 45.85 44.56
N GLU A 518 -17.97 46.17 43.74
CA GLU A 518 -17.80 47.44 43.03
C GLU A 518 -18.67 47.52 41.75
N SER A 519 -19.17 46.35 41.24
CA SER A 519 -19.95 46.31 39.98
C SER A 519 -21.37 46.80 40.16
N LYS A 520 -21.99 47.23 39.04
CA LYS A 520 -23.45 47.55 39.05
C LYS A 520 -24.23 46.24 39.04
N ARG A 521 -24.99 45.96 40.13
CA ARG A 521 -25.82 44.76 40.27
C ARG A 521 -26.92 44.60 39.20
N THR A 522 -27.15 45.60 38.38
CA THR A 522 -28.06 45.56 37.24
C THR A 522 -27.46 44.83 36.02
N GLU A 523 -26.11 44.82 35.90
CA GLU A 523 -25.43 44.21 34.80
C GLU A 523 -24.89 42.83 35.12
N ILE A 524 -24.49 42.57 36.39
CA ILE A 524 -23.92 41.32 36.87
C ILE A 524 -24.46 41.06 38.26
N ASN A 525 -25.21 39.97 38.43
CA ASN A 525 -25.77 39.61 39.75
C ASN A 525 -25.85 38.09 39.88
N PHE A 526 -25.03 37.52 40.75
CA PHE A 526 -24.98 36.08 41.01
C PHE A 526 -24.63 35.78 42.46
N ALA A 527 -25.16 34.68 42.97
CA ALA A 527 -24.75 34.07 44.23
C ALA A 527 -23.58 33.12 43.99
N TYR A 528 -22.75 32.89 44.99
CA TYR A 528 -21.55 32.08 44.87
C TYR A 528 -21.20 31.37 46.18
N GLY A 529 -20.61 30.18 46.07
CA GLY A 529 -20.06 29.40 47.16
C GLY A 529 -18.98 28.46 46.68
N TYR A 530 -18.02 28.09 47.50
CA TYR A 530 -17.04 27.07 47.17
C TYR A 530 -16.73 26.16 48.35
N ALA A 531 -16.28 24.95 48.07
CA ALA A 531 -15.76 24.01 49.06
C ALA A 531 -14.51 23.33 48.53
N GLU A 532 -13.57 23.09 49.40
CA GLU A 532 -12.43 22.22 49.16
C GLU A 532 -12.77 20.79 49.56
N TYR A 533 -12.28 19.80 48.80
CA TYR A 533 -12.47 18.40 49.16
C TYR A 533 -11.83 18.09 50.50
N ASP A 534 -12.60 17.54 51.40
CA ASP A 534 -12.16 17.09 52.73
C ASP A 534 -12.39 15.58 52.88
N PRO A 535 -11.34 14.76 52.85
CA PRO A 535 -11.47 13.29 52.96
C PRO A 535 -12.08 12.80 54.26
N ARG A 536 -12.31 13.71 55.25
CA ARG A 536 -12.97 13.36 56.52
C ARG A 536 -14.48 13.48 56.42
N SER A 537 -15.00 14.31 55.55
CA SER A 537 -16.42 14.61 55.40
C SER A 537 -17.00 14.18 54.05
N ASP A 538 -16.20 14.10 53.02
CA ASP A 538 -16.64 13.82 51.65
C ASP A 538 -16.30 12.38 51.26
N THR A 539 -17.29 11.67 50.73
CA THR A 539 -17.10 10.32 50.19
C THR A 539 -16.57 10.38 48.75
N ASP A 540 -17.00 11.42 48.05
CA ASP A 540 -16.61 11.71 46.65
C ASP A 540 -16.64 13.23 46.39
N LEU A 541 -16.24 13.64 45.18
CA LEU A 541 -16.29 15.04 44.77
C LEU A 541 -17.71 15.61 44.63
N TYR A 542 -18.74 14.76 44.53
CA TYR A 542 -20.12 15.22 44.51
C TYR A 542 -20.57 15.70 45.89
N ASP A 543 -20.02 15.12 46.99
CA ASP A 543 -20.27 15.62 48.35
C ASP A 543 -19.62 17.01 48.55
N THR A 544 -18.42 17.23 48.01
CA THR A 544 -17.78 18.57 47.94
C THR A 544 -18.66 19.55 47.19
N ALA A 545 -19.21 19.13 46.01
CA ALA A 545 -20.09 19.97 45.20
C ALA A 545 -21.36 20.35 45.95
N LYS A 546 -21.97 19.43 46.72
CA LYS A 546 -23.14 19.70 47.58
C LYS A 546 -22.83 20.74 48.65
N ARG A 547 -21.63 20.68 49.27
CA ARG A 547 -21.21 21.69 50.26
C ARG A 547 -21.03 23.08 49.61
N ALA A 548 -20.44 23.11 48.41
CA ALA A 548 -20.30 24.36 47.64
C ALA A 548 -21.64 24.95 47.27
N ASP A 549 -22.61 24.10 46.86
CA ASP A 549 -23.97 24.49 46.54
C ASP A 549 -24.72 25.06 47.75
N HIS A 550 -24.58 24.40 48.92
CA HIS A 550 -25.15 24.89 50.18
C HIS A 550 -24.64 26.30 50.53
N LEU A 551 -23.32 26.53 50.41
CA LEU A 551 -22.72 27.84 50.67
C LEU A 551 -23.19 28.91 49.67
N MET A 552 -23.35 28.56 48.39
CA MET A 552 -23.95 29.42 47.37
C MET A 552 -25.40 29.77 47.73
N TYR A 553 -26.20 28.80 48.19
CA TYR A 553 -27.59 29.04 48.60
C TYR A 553 -27.70 29.97 49.80
N GLU A 554 -26.79 29.83 50.80
CA GLU A 554 -26.70 30.77 51.94
C GLU A 554 -26.37 32.20 51.46
N CYS A 555 -25.39 32.35 50.59
CA CYS A 555 -25.08 33.63 49.95
C CYS A 555 -26.30 34.21 49.21
N LYS A 556 -27.08 33.40 48.48
CA LYS A 556 -28.29 33.81 47.78
C LYS A 556 -29.36 34.30 48.75
N ALA A 557 -29.54 33.64 49.88
CA ALA A 557 -30.50 34.04 50.92
C ALA A 557 -30.12 35.36 51.62
N GLU A 558 -28.82 35.57 51.89
CA GLU A 558 -28.35 36.84 52.45
C GLU A 558 -28.55 38.00 51.51
N MET A 559 -28.25 37.82 50.20
CA MET A 559 -28.48 38.82 49.17
C MET A 559 -29.96 39.22 49.04
N LYS A 560 -30.88 38.26 49.15
CA LYS A 560 -32.30 38.52 49.16
C LYS A 560 -32.77 39.31 50.40
N ARG A 561 -32.23 39.01 51.58
CA ARG A 561 -32.54 39.76 52.82
C ARG A 561 -32.06 41.22 52.73
N SER A 562 -30.85 41.41 52.21
CA SER A 562 -30.27 42.77 52.04
C SER A 562 -31.01 43.60 51.00
N SER A 563 -31.66 43.00 50.00
CA SER A 563 -32.43 43.70 48.98
C SER A 563 -33.85 44.08 49.43
N VAL A 564 -34.38 43.47 50.53
CA VAL A 564 -35.69 43.80 51.11
C VAL A 564 -35.56 44.94 52.14
N THR A 565 -34.37 45.12 52.72
CA THR A 565 -34.09 46.16 53.72
C THR A 565 -33.50 47.46 53.14
N ALA A 566 -33.20 47.52 51.86
CA ALA A 566 -32.76 48.72 51.10
C ALA A 566 -33.88 49.21 50.18
#